data_7ca3b2675321b77b6092d4450daeb5b5
#
_entry.id   7ca3b2675321b77b6092d4450daeb5b5
#
_cell.length_a   1.000
_cell.length_b   1.000
_cell.length_c   1.000
_cell.angle_alpha   90.00
_cell.angle_beta   90.00
_cell.angle_gamma   90.00
#
_symmetry.space_group_name_H-M   'P 1'
#
loop_
_entity.id
_entity.type
_entity.pdbx_description
1 polymer ?
#
loop_
_entity_poly.entity_id
_entity_poly.type
_entity_poly.pdbx_seq_one_letter_code
_entity_poly.pdbx_strand_id
1 'polypeptide(L)'
;MNPQAKLLSVASLFLGTTITISSNHWMMAWAGLEINTLAILPLISKSHHPRAIEAATKYFLVQAAASALLLFSSMTNAWYTGQWDITQLTHPTSCLLLTTAISIKLGLVPFHFWFPEVLQGTSLTTGLLLATALKFPPTTLLLLTSSSLTPTLLTLMAIASTTLGGWAGLNQTQTRKILAFSSISHLGWMTIILVYNPKLTLITFYLYCLMTIPIFLTLSTIKTLKLTTMSTAWTKIPSLTATLMLMLLSLAGLPPLTGFLPKWLIIQELTKQEMTLTATIIALLSLLGLFFYLRLAYCATITLPPNSTNYMKQWQTSKSTSMTITTFITLSTMLLPLSPMIFTTS
;
A
#
# COMPACT_ATOMS: atom_id res chain seq x y z
N MET A 1 12.85 -13.70 -18.21
CA MET A 1 12.08 -12.62 -18.88
C MET A 1 13.07 -11.72 -19.61
N ASN A 2 12.87 -11.46 -20.90
CA ASN A 2 13.73 -10.58 -21.69
C ASN A 2 13.70 -9.14 -21.15
N PRO A 3 14.81 -8.38 -21.22
CA PRO A 3 14.87 -7.01 -20.72
C PRO A 3 13.87 -6.09 -21.44
N GLN A 4 13.66 -6.30 -22.73
CA GLN A 4 12.66 -5.57 -23.53
C GLN A 4 11.22 -5.83 -23.02
N ALA A 5 10.86 -7.08 -22.75
CA ALA A 5 9.55 -7.42 -22.22
C ALA A 5 9.31 -6.82 -20.83
N LYS A 6 10.36 -6.71 -20.01
CA LYS A 6 10.29 -6.03 -18.70
C LYS A 6 10.07 -4.53 -18.87
N LEU A 7 10.78 -3.90 -19.80
CA LEU A 7 10.63 -2.47 -20.08
C LEU A 7 9.22 -2.18 -20.60
N LEU A 8 8.72 -3.02 -21.50
CA LEU A 8 7.38 -2.87 -22.06
C LEU A 8 6.30 -3.02 -20.98
N SER A 9 6.43 -3.99 -20.06
CA SER A 9 5.49 -4.16 -18.95
C SER A 9 5.52 -2.98 -17.97
N VAL A 10 6.68 -2.40 -17.69
CA VAL A 10 6.76 -1.20 -16.83
C VAL A 10 6.20 0.02 -17.54
N ALA A 11 6.49 0.20 -18.85
CA ALA A 11 5.94 1.30 -19.63
C ALA A 11 4.40 1.22 -19.72
N SER A 12 3.83 0.01 -19.92
CA SER A 12 2.37 -0.17 -19.96
C SER A 12 1.71 0.09 -18.60
N LEU A 13 2.39 -0.17 -17.48
CA LEU A 13 1.90 0.26 -16.15
C LEU A 13 1.77 1.78 -16.05
N PHE A 14 2.78 2.53 -16.51
CA PHE A 14 2.70 3.99 -16.52
C PHE A 14 1.60 4.50 -17.46
N LEU A 15 1.47 3.94 -18.65
CA LEU A 15 0.40 4.30 -19.58
C LEU A 15 -0.98 4.02 -18.99
N GLY A 16 -1.20 2.87 -18.38
CA GLY A 16 -2.47 2.54 -17.75
C GLY A 16 -2.80 3.47 -16.57
N THR A 17 -1.80 3.85 -15.76
CA THR A 17 -2.04 4.81 -14.65
C THR A 17 -2.36 6.20 -15.16
N THR A 18 -1.68 6.70 -16.20
CA THR A 18 -1.98 8.02 -16.78
C THR A 18 -3.35 8.05 -17.44
N ILE A 19 -3.75 7.00 -18.16
CA ILE A 19 -5.09 6.89 -18.77
C ILE A 19 -6.17 6.93 -17.69
N THR A 20 -6.02 6.21 -16.58
CA THR A 20 -7.02 6.21 -15.50
C THR A 20 -7.14 7.57 -14.82
N ILE A 21 -6.04 8.28 -14.61
CA ILE A 21 -6.04 9.60 -13.94
C ILE A 21 -6.64 10.68 -14.84
N SER A 22 -6.33 10.65 -16.13
CA SER A 22 -6.81 11.65 -17.10
C SER A 22 -8.20 11.37 -17.66
N SER A 23 -8.81 10.23 -17.30
CA SER A 23 -10.10 9.82 -17.86
C SER A 23 -11.26 10.55 -17.18
N ASN A 24 -12.20 11.08 -17.97
CA ASN A 24 -13.49 11.58 -17.52
C ASN A 24 -14.61 10.56 -17.77
N HIS A 25 -14.37 9.59 -18.65
CA HIS A 25 -15.35 8.59 -19.09
C HIS A 25 -15.05 7.23 -18.48
N TRP A 26 -16.07 6.51 -17.95
CA TRP A 26 -15.91 5.21 -17.29
C TRP A 26 -15.23 4.15 -18.12
N MET A 27 -15.51 4.09 -19.43
CA MET A 27 -14.87 3.11 -20.33
C MET A 27 -13.36 3.30 -20.43
N MET A 28 -12.88 4.55 -20.44
CA MET A 28 -11.45 4.85 -20.46
C MET A 28 -10.78 4.52 -19.13
N ALA A 29 -11.45 4.84 -18.02
CA ALA A 29 -10.97 4.46 -16.67
C ALA A 29 -10.85 2.94 -16.52
N TRP A 30 -11.86 2.20 -16.98
CA TRP A 30 -11.85 0.75 -16.98
C TRP A 30 -10.70 0.18 -17.84
N ALA A 31 -10.53 0.67 -19.06
CA ALA A 31 -9.44 0.23 -19.94
C ALA A 31 -8.07 0.47 -19.33
N GLY A 32 -7.84 1.64 -18.72
CA GLY A 32 -6.59 1.93 -18.01
C GLY A 32 -6.32 1.00 -16.83
N LEU A 33 -7.34 0.67 -16.03
CA LEU A 33 -7.23 -0.32 -14.96
C LEU A 33 -6.91 -1.71 -15.50
N GLU A 34 -7.50 -2.12 -16.63
CA GLU A 34 -7.26 -3.43 -17.22
C GLU A 34 -5.85 -3.54 -17.80
N ILE A 35 -5.36 -2.49 -18.45
CA ILE A 35 -3.96 -2.41 -18.90
C ILE A 35 -3.01 -2.63 -17.71
N ASN A 36 -3.27 -2.00 -16.56
CA ASN A 36 -2.46 -2.17 -15.37
C ASN A 36 -2.49 -3.60 -14.83
N THR A 37 -3.66 -4.25 -14.82
CA THR A 37 -3.79 -5.63 -14.35
C THR A 37 -3.05 -6.61 -15.25
N LEU A 38 -3.11 -6.44 -16.56
CA LEU A 38 -2.40 -7.28 -17.52
C LEU A 38 -0.89 -7.03 -17.52
N ALA A 39 -0.47 -5.77 -17.35
CA ALA A 39 0.94 -5.39 -17.37
C ALA A 39 1.75 -5.96 -16.19
N ILE A 40 1.14 -6.17 -15.02
CA ILE A 40 1.84 -6.70 -13.84
C ILE A 40 1.99 -8.23 -13.88
N LEU A 41 1.12 -8.96 -14.58
CA LEU A 41 1.14 -10.43 -14.60
C LEU A 41 2.49 -11.04 -15.00
N PRO A 42 3.16 -10.59 -16.09
CA PRO A 42 4.46 -11.12 -16.45
C PRO A 42 5.56 -10.76 -15.42
N LEU A 43 5.39 -9.67 -14.66
CA LEU A 43 6.32 -9.31 -13.60
C LEU A 43 6.15 -10.20 -12.37
N ILE A 44 4.94 -10.63 -12.04
CA ILE A 44 4.64 -11.56 -10.95
C ILE A 44 5.19 -12.96 -11.30
N SER A 45 4.92 -13.46 -12.50
CA SER A 45 5.31 -14.80 -12.94
C SER A 45 6.79 -14.93 -13.34
N LYS A 46 7.58 -13.87 -13.21
CA LYS A 46 8.98 -13.76 -13.68
C LYS A 46 9.89 -14.94 -13.31
N SER A 47 9.72 -15.50 -12.11
CA SER A 47 10.57 -16.61 -11.60
C SER A 47 10.16 -17.99 -12.12
N HIS A 48 9.01 -18.11 -12.80
CA HIS A 48 8.40 -19.39 -13.22
C HIS A 48 8.32 -20.45 -12.10
N HIS A 49 8.41 -19.99 -10.84
CA HIS A 49 8.24 -20.85 -9.68
C HIS A 49 6.73 -21.13 -9.45
N PRO A 50 6.32 -22.35 -9.02
CA PRO A 50 4.91 -22.69 -8.82
C PRO A 50 4.14 -21.68 -7.96
N ARG A 51 4.75 -21.20 -6.88
CA ARG A 51 4.14 -20.17 -6.02
C ARG A 51 3.95 -18.81 -6.71
N ALA A 52 4.82 -18.46 -7.66
CA ALA A 52 4.67 -17.21 -8.40
C ALA A 52 3.56 -17.32 -9.45
N ILE A 53 3.39 -18.50 -10.05
CA ILE A 53 2.28 -18.78 -10.98
C ILE A 53 0.95 -18.76 -10.22
N GLU A 54 0.88 -19.42 -9.05
CA GLU A 54 -0.28 -19.39 -8.18
C GLU A 54 -0.65 -17.96 -7.75
N ALA A 55 0.34 -17.15 -7.39
CA ALA A 55 0.12 -15.74 -7.06
C ALA A 55 -0.41 -14.94 -8.26
N ALA A 56 0.12 -15.19 -9.48
CA ALA A 56 -0.34 -14.52 -10.70
C ALA A 56 -1.79 -14.90 -11.03
N THR A 57 -2.16 -16.17 -10.91
CA THR A 57 -3.54 -16.63 -11.18
C THR A 57 -4.53 -16.06 -10.15
N LYS A 58 -4.21 -16.08 -8.85
CA LYS A 58 -5.05 -15.47 -7.80
C LYS A 58 -5.24 -13.97 -8.04
N TYR A 59 -4.17 -13.27 -8.37
CA TYR A 59 -4.24 -11.84 -8.68
C TYR A 59 -5.16 -11.58 -9.88
N PHE A 60 -4.95 -12.31 -10.98
CA PHE A 60 -5.73 -12.14 -12.20
C PHE A 60 -7.21 -12.38 -11.97
N LEU A 61 -7.60 -13.52 -11.35
CA LEU A 61 -9.00 -13.85 -11.12
C LEU A 61 -9.73 -12.80 -10.28
N VAL A 62 -9.11 -12.34 -9.19
CA VAL A 62 -9.72 -11.34 -8.32
C VAL A 62 -9.83 -9.98 -9.01
N GLN A 63 -8.79 -9.56 -9.72
CA GLN A 63 -8.80 -8.27 -10.41
C GLN A 63 -9.75 -8.27 -11.62
N ALA A 64 -9.86 -9.39 -12.35
CA ALA A 64 -10.82 -9.55 -13.44
C ALA A 64 -12.28 -9.47 -12.93
N ALA A 65 -12.58 -10.16 -11.82
CA ALA A 65 -13.91 -10.05 -11.19
C ALA A 65 -14.21 -8.60 -10.75
N ALA A 66 -13.23 -7.91 -10.18
CA ALA A 66 -13.38 -6.52 -9.78
C ALA A 66 -13.57 -5.57 -10.97
N SER A 67 -12.88 -5.81 -12.10
CA SER A 67 -13.05 -5.00 -13.31
C SER A 67 -14.40 -5.22 -13.98
N ALA A 68 -14.92 -6.46 -13.96
CA ALA A 68 -16.27 -6.78 -14.43
C ALA A 68 -17.35 -6.08 -13.58
N LEU A 69 -17.21 -6.12 -12.25
CA LEU A 69 -18.11 -5.39 -11.32
C LEU A 69 -18.06 -3.87 -11.53
N LEU A 70 -16.88 -3.31 -11.78
CA LEU A 70 -16.72 -1.88 -12.03
C LEU A 70 -17.44 -1.48 -13.33
N LEU A 71 -17.27 -2.27 -14.39
CA LEU A 71 -17.94 -2.03 -15.65
C LEU A 71 -19.47 -2.18 -15.49
N PHE A 72 -19.92 -3.21 -14.78
CA PHE A 72 -21.34 -3.40 -14.50
C PHE A 72 -21.94 -2.24 -13.70
N SER A 73 -21.22 -1.70 -12.71
CA SER A 73 -21.66 -0.54 -11.94
C SER A 73 -21.80 0.73 -12.80
N SER A 74 -20.86 0.95 -13.74
CA SER A 74 -20.92 2.07 -14.66
C SER A 74 -22.06 1.93 -15.68
N MET A 75 -22.29 0.70 -16.19
CA MET A 75 -23.41 0.42 -17.09
C MET A 75 -24.77 0.60 -16.41
N THR A 76 -24.93 0.16 -15.15
CA THR A 76 -26.17 0.38 -14.40
C THR A 76 -26.41 1.86 -14.14
N ASN A 77 -25.37 2.65 -13.84
CA ASN A 77 -25.51 4.09 -13.73
C ASN A 77 -25.94 4.73 -15.06
N ALA A 78 -25.30 4.36 -16.16
CA ALA A 78 -25.63 4.88 -17.50
C ALA A 78 -27.06 4.47 -17.94
N TRP A 79 -27.51 3.27 -17.55
CA TRP A 79 -28.88 2.82 -17.84
C TRP A 79 -29.95 3.69 -17.18
N TYR A 80 -29.74 4.07 -15.91
CA TYR A 80 -30.71 4.87 -15.16
C TYR A 80 -30.58 6.39 -15.41
N THR A 81 -29.35 6.89 -15.61
CA THR A 81 -29.08 8.34 -15.66
C THR A 81 -28.72 8.85 -17.06
N GLY A 82 -28.38 7.96 -18.00
CA GLY A 82 -27.85 8.32 -19.32
C GLY A 82 -26.43 8.87 -19.30
N GLN A 83 -25.76 8.95 -18.13
CA GLN A 83 -24.47 9.60 -17.96
C GLN A 83 -23.33 8.57 -17.85
N TRP A 84 -22.25 8.83 -18.59
CA TRP A 84 -21.02 8.03 -18.55
C TRP A 84 -19.87 8.73 -17.83
N ASP A 85 -20.07 9.92 -17.34
CA ASP A 85 -19.07 10.69 -16.62
C ASP A 85 -18.79 10.09 -15.24
N ILE A 86 -17.52 10.08 -14.85
CA ILE A 86 -17.08 9.51 -13.56
C ILE A 86 -17.65 10.31 -12.38
N THR A 87 -17.74 11.63 -12.52
CA THR A 87 -18.21 12.53 -11.45
C THR A 87 -19.72 12.49 -11.25
N GLN A 88 -20.48 12.03 -12.25
CA GLN A 88 -21.95 12.01 -12.23
C GLN A 88 -22.51 10.63 -11.85
N LEU A 89 -22.09 10.11 -10.72
CA LEU A 89 -22.57 8.84 -10.17
C LEU A 89 -23.69 9.12 -9.15
N THR A 90 -24.94 8.95 -9.52
CA THR A 90 -26.09 9.33 -8.66
C THR A 90 -26.94 8.15 -8.22
N HIS A 91 -26.95 7.05 -8.97
CA HIS A 91 -27.79 5.90 -8.64
C HIS A 91 -27.23 5.11 -7.44
N PRO A 92 -28.02 4.87 -6.35
CA PRO A 92 -27.50 4.32 -5.10
C PRO A 92 -26.94 2.89 -5.24
N THR A 93 -27.58 2.04 -6.07
CA THR A 93 -27.08 0.67 -6.29
C THR A 93 -25.76 0.65 -7.07
N SER A 94 -25.61 1.54 -8.05
CA SER A 94 -24.35 1.67 -8.80
C SER A 94 -23.23 2.20 -7.91
N CYS A 95 -23.52 3.13 -6.98
CA CYS A 95 -22.55 3.58 -5.99
C CYS A 95 -22.06 2.45 -5.09
N LEU A 96 -22.96 1.59 -4.60
CA LEU A 96 -22.59 0.42 -3.78
C LEU A 96 -21.75 -0.59 -4.56
N LEU A 97 -22.15 -0.89 -5.79
CA LEU A 97 -21.37 -1.82 -6.65
C LEU A 97 -19.99 -1.27 -6.98
N LEU A 98 -19.89 0.04 -7.23
CA LEU A 98 -18.63 0.68 -7.51
C LEU A 98 -17.71 0.67 -6.28
N THR A 99 -18.23 1.00 -5.08
CA THR A 99 -17.43 0.94 -3.85
C THR A 99 -16.90 -0.46 -3.59
N THR A 100 -17.71 -1.51 -3.81
CA THR A 100 -17.25 -2.90 -3.68
C THR A 100 -16.23 -3.26 -4.73
N ALA A 101 -16.40 -2.88 -5.99
CA ALA A 101 -15.44 -3.15 -7.06
C ALA A 101 -14.05 -2.51 -6.78
N ILE A 102 -14.03 -1.25 -6.35
CA ILE A 102 -12.77 -0.59 -6.04
C ILE A 102 -12.17 -1.13 -4.74
N SER A 103 -12.98 -1.49 -3.74
CA SER A 103 -12.49 -2.12 -2.52
C SER A 103 -11.81 -3.48 -2.78
N ILE A 104 -12.32 -4.28 -3.72
CA ILE A 104 -11.67 -5.52 -4.17
C ILE A 104 -10.32 -5.19 -4.81
N LYS A 105 -10.25 -4.18 -5.69
CA LYS A 105 -8.99 -3.76 -6.35
C LYS A 105 -7.94 -3.28 -5.36
N LEU A 106 -8.32 -2.54 -4.33
CA LEU A 106 -7.41 -2.05 -3.29
C LEU A 106 -7.04 -3.13 -2.27
N GLY A 107 -7.89 -4.15 -2.11
CA GLY A 107 -7.75 -5.17 -1.08
C GLY A 107 -8.19 -4.68 0.30
N LEU A 108 -9.28 -3.90 0.37
CA LEU A 108 -9.90 -3.54 1.64
C LEU A 108 -10.70 -4.73 2.21
N VAL A 109 -10.89 -4.73 3.50
CA VAL A 109 -11.73 -5.74 4.16
C VAL A 109 -13.21 -5.52 3.76
N PRO A 110 -13.93 -6.59 3.39
CA PRO A 110 -13.63 -8.03 3.53
C PRO A 110 -12.80 -8.67 2.40
N PHE A 111 -12.51 -7.99 1.33
CA PHE A 111 -11.90 -8.54 0.10
C PHE A 111 -10.37 -8.56 0.10
N HIS A 112 -9.73 -8.61 1.27
CA HIS A 112 -8.27 -8.42 1.42
C HIS A 112 -7.43 -9.69 1.22
N PHE A 113 -8.01 -10.90 1.22
CA PHE A 113 -7.29 -12.18 1.30
C PHE A 113 -6.27 -12.40 0.16
N TRP A 114 -6.56 -11.90 -1.04
CA TRP A 114 -5.70 -12.06 -2.20
C TRP A 114 -4.35 -11.35 -2.03
N PHE A 115 -4.33 -10.21 -1.36
CA PHE A 115 -3.15 -9.34 -1.33
C PHE A 115 -1.97 -9.93 -0.53
N PRO A 116 -2.13 -10.49 0.70
CA PRO A 116 -1.05 -11.16 1.42
C PRO A 116 -0.53 -12.43 0.71
N GLU A 117 -1.42 -13.17 0.04
CA GLU A 117 -1.03 -14.38 -0.70
C GLU A 117 -0.22 -14.04 -1.94
N VAL A 118 -0.65 -13.04 -2.70
CA VAL A 118 0.07 -12.56 -3.88
C VAL A 118 1.45 -12.00 -3.49
N LEU A 119 1.53 -11.18 -2.44
CA LEU A 119 2.82 -10.67 -1.96
C LEU A 119 3.76 -11.78 -1.49
N GLN A 120 3.24 -12.86 -0.92
CA GLN A 120 4.05 -14.02 -0.54
C GLN A 120 4.70 -14.71 -1.74
N GLY A 121 4.00 -14.81 -2.87
CA GLY A 121 4.50 -15.46 -4.09
C GLY A 121 5.42 -14.58 -4.95
N THR A 122 5.39 -13.26 -4.78
CA THR A 122 6.12 -12.29 -5.61
C THR A 122 7.51 -11.95 -5.06
N SER A 123 8.38 -11.41 -5.90
CA SER A 123 9.65 -10.81 -5.45
C SER A 123 9.40 -9.50 -4.70
N LEU A 124 10.34 -9.05 -3.85
CA LEU A 124 10.19 -7.80 -3.11
C LEU A 124 10.06 -6.57 -4.02
N THR A 125 10.74 -6.57 -5.17
CA THR A 125 10.65 -5.47 -6.16
C THR A 125 9.28 -5.41 -6.84
N THR A 126 8.70 -6.55 -7.22
CA THR A 126 7.33 -6.60 -7.75
C THR A 126 6.30 -6.35 -6.66
N GLY A 127 6.57 -6.79 -5.42
CA GLY A 127 5.76 -6.48 -4.25
C GLY A 127 5.68 -4.99 -3.96
N LEU A 128 6.77 -4.25 -4.20
CA LEU A 128 6.77 -2.79 -4.10
C LEU A 128 5.79 -2.17 -5.12
N LEU A 129 5.83 -2.60 -6.38
CA LEU A 129 4.91 -2.10 -7.40
C LEU A 129 3.44 -2.40 -7.05
N LEU A 130 3.17 -3.62 -6.53
CA LEU A 130 1.84 -4.01 -6.05
C LEU A 130 1.36 -3.15 -4.86
N ALA A 131 2.27 -2.80 -3.94
CA ALA A 131 1.93 -2.06 -2.74
C ALA A 131 1.76 -0.54 -2.99
N THR A 132 2.38 0.00 -4.03
CA THR A 132 2.40 1.45 -4.32
C THR A 132 1.75 1.79 -5.67
N ALA A 133 2.40 1.48 -6.80
CA ALA A 133 1.99 1.91 -8.12
C ALA A 133 0.58 1.45 -8.52
N LEU A 134 0.25 0.18 -8.23
CA LEU A 134 -1.06 -0.37 -8.59
C LEU A 134 -2.21 0.10 -7.71
N LYS A 135 -1.92 0.66 -6.54
CA LYS A 135 -2.94 1.26 -5.68
C LYS A 135 -3.30 2.68 -6.11
N PHE A 136 -2.43 3.33 -6.89
CA PHE A 136 -2.65 4.71 -7.31
C PHE A 136 -3.91 4.88 -8.19
N PRO A 137 -4.15 4.10 -9.26
CA PRO A 137 -5.33 4.26 -10.09
C PRO A 137 -6.67 4.02 -9.36
N PRO A 138 -6.84 2.96 -8.56
CA PRO A 138 -8.08 2.78 -7.81
C PRO A 138 -8.31 3.88 -6.76
N THR A 139 -7.24 4.40 -6.12
CA THR A 139 -7.39 5.50 -5.16
C THR A 139 -7.80 6.81 -5.84
N THR A 140 -7.28 7.11 -7.04
CA THR A 140 -7.71 8.30 -7.78
C THR A 140 -9.19 8.20 -8.21
N LEU A 141 -9.66 7.03 -8.61
CA LEU A 141 -11.09 6.83 -8.89
C LEU A 141 -11.97 7.03 -7.65
N LEU A 142 -11.53 6.52 -6.47
CA LEU A 142 -12.25 6.79 -5.23
C LEU A 142 -12.31 8.28 -4.89
N LEU A 143 -11.23 9.02 -5.17
CA LEU A 143 -11.19 10.47 -4.95
C LEU A 143 -12.13 11.23 -5.88
N LEU A 144 -12.18 10.84 -7.16
CA LEU A 144 -13.09 11.45 -8.13
C LEU A 144 -14.56 11.19 -7.82
N THR A 145 -14.86 10.04 -7.24
CA THR A 145 -16.22 9.62 -6.88
C THR A 145 -16.59 9.92 -5.42
N SER A 146 -15.72 10.55 -4.64
CA SER A 146 -15.86 10.73 -3.19
C SER A 146 -17.18 11.37 -2.76
N SER A 147 -17.74 12.29 -3.56
CA SER A 147 -18.99 12.98 -3.29
C SER A 147 -20.24 12.08 -3.39
N SER A 148 -20.16 11.00 -4.15
CA SER A 148 -21.28 10.09 -4.40
C SER A 148 -21.27 8.83 -3.52
N LEU A 149 -20.15 8.56 -2.84
CA LEU A 149 -19.99 7.36 -2.04
C LEU A 149 -20.70 7.45 -0.69
N THR A 150 -21.19 6.32 -0.19
CA THR A 150 -21.88 6.25 1.12
C THR A 150 -20.86 6.31 2.27
N PRO A 151 -20.93 7.35 3.15
CA PRO A 151 -19.94 7.52 4.23
C PRO A 151 -19.92 6.36 5.21
N THR A 152 -21.10 5.84 5.56
CA THR A 152 -21.25 4.75 6.55
C THR A 152 -20.58 3.46 6.10
N LEU A 153 -20.71 3.08 4.83
CA LEU A 153 -20.06 1.88 4.29
C LEU A 153 -18.54 2.03 4.29
N LEU A 154 -18.03 3.18 3.86
CA LEU A 154 -16.60 3.44 3.84
C LEU A 154 -15.98 3.47 5.25
N THR A 155 -16.65 4.06 6.23
CA THR A 155 -16.18 4.05 7.63
C THR A 155 -16.17 2.65 8.22
N LEU A 156 -17.18 1.82 7.94
CA LEU A 156 -17.20 0.41 8.38
C LEU A 156 -16.06 -0.40 7.74
N MET A 157 -15.85 -0.27 6.44
CA MET A 157 -14.74 -0.93 5.74
C MET A 157 -13.38 -0.44 6.23
N ALA A 158 -13.25 0.84 6.57
CA ALA A 158 -12.05 1.43 7.12
C ALA A 158 -11.72 0.85 8.50
N ILE A 159 -12.68 0.82 9.42
CA ILE A 159 -12.51 0.22 10.75
C ILE A 159 -12.18 -1.27 10.62
N ALA A 160 -12.92 -2.01 9.80
CA ALA A 160 -12.66 -3.42 9.56
C ALA A 160 -11.25 -3.67 8.95
N SER A 161 -10.78 -2.80 8.06
CA SER A 161 -9.45 -2.94 7.46
C SER A 161 -8.32 -2.61 8.44
N THR A 162 -8.51 -1.66 9.34
CA THR A 162 -7.54 -1.37 10.41
C THR A 162 -7.50 -2.47 11.46
N THR A 163 -8.66 -3.05 11.84
CA THR A 163 -8.73 -4.16 12.82
C THR A 163 -8.07 -5.42 12.26
N LEU A 164 -8.51 -5.91 11.11
CA LEU A 164 -7.99 -7.15 10.54
C LEU A 164 -6.56 -6.99 10.03
N GLY A 165 -6.20 -5.83 9.45
CA GLY A 165 -4.83 -5.52 9.08
C GLY A 165 -3.88 -5.52 10.28
N GLY A 166 -4.31 -4.98 11.42
CA GLY A 166 -3.57 -5.03 12.68
C GLY A 166 -3.47 -6.45 13.24
N TRP A 167 -4.61 -7.10 13.46
CA TRP A 167 -4.69 -8.42 14.10
C TRP A 167 -3.98 -9.53 13.31
N ALA A 168 -4.28 -9.64 12.01
CA ALA A 168 -3.70 -10.70 11.18
C ALA A 168 -2.17 -10.55 11.01
N GLY A 169 -1.64 -9.33 11.16
CA GLY A 169 -0.20 -9.07 11.14
C GLY A 169 0.57 -9.61 12.35
N LEU A 170 -0.09 -9.75 13.53
CA LEU A 170 0.57 -10.11 14.80
C LEU A 170 1.30 -11.45 14.72
N ASN A 171 0.70 -12.48 14.14
CA ASN A 171 1.24 -13.85 14.13
C ASN A 171 2.04 -14.20 12.87
N GLN A 172 2.27 -13.25 11.97
CA GLN A 172 3.00 -13.53 10.75
C GLN A 172 4.51 -13.62 10.99
N THR A 173 5.15 -14.61 10.38
CA THR A 173 6.61 -14.82 10.44
C THR A 173 7.32 -14.38 9.16
N GLN A 174 6.59 -14.13 8.09
CA GLN A 174 7.12 -13.70 6.80
C GLN A 174 7.01 -12.18 6.66
N THR A 175 8.14 -11.51 6.37
CA THR A 175 8.21 -10.05 6.23
C THR A 175 7.27 -9.52 5.14
N ARG A 176 7.13 -10.24 4.02
CA ARG A 176 6.21 -9.87 2.94
C ARG A 176 4.74 -9.86 3.37
N LYS A 177 4.30 -10.84 4.18
CA LYS A 177 2.94 -10.87 4.73
C LYS A 177 2.70 -9.74 5.73
N ILE A 178 3.68 -9.46 6.59
CA ILE A 178 3.60 -8.34 7.55
C ILE A 178 3.42 -7.02 6.80
N LEU A 179 4.20 -6.78 5.74
CA LEU A 179 4.05 -5.59 4.90
C LEU A 179 2.72 -5.55 4.13
N ALA A 180 2.16 -6.71 3.78
CA ALA A 180 0.82 -6.77 3.20
C ALA A 180 -0.25 -6.32 4.19
N PHE A 181 -0.27 -6.86 5.40
CA PHE A 181 -1.24 -6.49 6.42
C PHE A 181 -1.08 -5.04 6.88
N SER A 182 0.16 -4.55 6.95
CA SER A 182 0.42 -3.14 7.22
C SER A 182 -0.17 -2.23 6.14
N SER A 183 -0.06 -2.60 4.87
CA SER A 183 -0.64 -1.82 3.79
C SER A 183 -2.18 -1.81 3.80
N ILE A 184 -2.82 -2.91 4.24
CA ILE A 184 -4.28 -2.98 4.44
C ILE A 184 -4.70 -2.04 5.56
N SER A 185 -3.97 -2.02 6.68
CA SER A 185 -4.27 -1.11 7.79
C SER A 185 -4.08 0.37 7.39
N HIS A 186 -3.03 0.71 6.63
CA HIS A 186 -2.84 2.08 6.13
C HIS A 186 -3.92 2.51 5.14
N LEU A 187 -4.38 1.61 4.26
CA LEU A 187 -5.53 1.90 3.41
C LEU A 187 -6.80 2.16 4.23
N GLY A 188 -7.00 1.46 5.35
CA GLY A 188 -8.10 1.76 6.27
C GLY A 188 -8.06 3.19 6.79
N TRP A 189 -6.89 3.70 7.18
CA TRP A 189 -6.71 5.10 7.58
C TRP A 189 -7.03 6.09 6.45
N MET A 190 -6.70 5.75 5.21
CA MET A 190 -6.98 6.61 4.06
C MET A 190 -8.46 6.64 3.70
N THR A 191 -9.13 5.47 3.74
CA THR A 191 -10.53 5.36 3.32
C THR A 191 -11.50 6.06 4.26
N ILE A 192 -11.19 6.18 5.55
CA ILE A 192 -12.07 6.87 6.50
C ILE A 192 -12.16 8.37 6.24
N ILE A 193 -11.04 8.99 5.85
CA ILE A 193 -10.96 10.44 5.62
C ILE A 193 -11.41 10.84 4.22
N LEU A 194 -11.54 9.87 3.31
CA LEU A 194 -11.78 10.10 1.90
C LEU A 194 -13.04 10.93 1.63
N VAL A 195 -14.10 10.66 2.37
CA VAL A 195 -15.39 11.36 2.20
C VAL A 195 -15.34 12.78 2.74
N TYR A 196 -14.61 12.99 3.83
CA TYR A 196 -14.57 14.28 4.52
C TYR A 196 -13.56 15.25 3.90
N ASN A 197 -12.37 14.75 3.59
CA ASN A 197 -11.31 15.56 3.01
C ASN A 197 -10.49 14.77 1.96
N PRO A 198 -10.88 14.84 0.67
CA PRO A 198 -10.19 14.11 -0.39
C PRO A 198 -8.75 14.58 -0.62
N LYS A 199 -8.44 15.87 -0.39
CA LYS A 199 -7.06 16.37 -0.50
C LYS A 199 -6.14 15.73 0.53
N LEU A 200 -6.62 15.56 1.76
CA LEU A 200 -5.86 14.95 2.84
C LEU A 200 -5.60 13.46 2.57
N THR A 201 -6.54 12.75 1.91
CA THR A 201 -6.30 11.37 1.49
C THR A 201 -5.18 11.25 0.47
N LEU A 202 -5.07 12.17 -0.48
CA LEU A 202 -3.95 12.21 -1.42
C LEU A 202 -2.61 12.37 -0.70
N ILE A 203 -2.52 13.34 0.22
CA ILE A 203 -1.30 13.58 0.99
C ILE A 203 -0.91 12.35 1.80
N THR A 204 -1.86 11.72 2.48
CA THR A 204 -1.60 10.49 3.27
C THR A 204 -1.17 9.33 2.38
N PHE A 205 -1.71 9.21 1.17
CA PHE A 205 -1.28 8.20 0.20
C PHE A 205 0.16 8.45 -0.28
N TYR A 206 0.54 9.69 -0.61
CA TYR A 206 1.91 10.02 -0.97
C TYR A 206 2.90 9.72 0.16
N LEU A 207 2.56 10.09 1.39
CA LEU A 207 3.39 9.78 2.57
C LEU A 207 3.53 8.26 2.76
N TYR A 208 2.44 7.50 2.58
CA TYR A 208 2.49 6.05 2.61
C TYR A 208 3.46 5.48 1.55
N CYS A 209 3.37 5.93 0.31
CA CYS A 209 4.29 5.51 -0.75
C CYS A 209 5.74 5.86 -0.41
N LEU A 210 5.98 7.06 0.11
CA LEU A 210 7.30 7.56 0.49
C LEU A 210 7.95 6.72 1.59
N MET A 211 7.17 6.22 2.56
CA MET A 211 7.65 5.34 3.63
C MET A 211 7.80 3.89 3.17
N THR A 212 6.93 3.38 2.32
CA THR A 212 6.95 1.96 1.91
C THR A 212 8.04 1.65 0.89
N ILE A 213 8.34 2.57 -0.04
CA ILE A 213 9.38 2.38 -1.06
C ILE A 213 10.73 2.01 -0.45
N PRO A 214 11.30 2.80 0.49
CA PRO A 214 12.61 2.48 1.06
C PRO A 214 12.63 1.18 1.85
N ILE A 215 11.54 0.81 2.52
CA ILE A 215 11.45 -0.46 3.26
C ILE A 215 11.54 -1.67 2.33
N PHE A 216 10.79 -1.66 1.23
CA PHE A 216 10.87 -2.75 0.26
C PHE A 216 12.26 -2.81 -0.40
N LEU A 217 12.86 -1.67 -0.71
CA LEU A 217 14.21 -1.61 -1.30
C LEU A 217 15.28 -2.11 -0.32
N THR A 218 15.26 -1.68 0.93
CA THR A 218 16.21 -2.14 1.95
C THR A 218 16.05 -3.64 2.25
N LEU A 219 14.82 -4.15 2.38
CA LEU A 219 14.58 -5.57 2.53
C LEU A 219 15.05 -6.37 1.32
N SER A 220 14.96 -5.82 0.11
CA SER A 220 15.45 -6.47 -1.12
C SER A 220 16.97 -6.53 -1.18
N THR A 221 17.67 -5.51 -0.71
CA THR A 221 19.15 -5.48 -0.65
C THR A 221 19.71 -6.44 0.41
N ILE A 222 19.08 -6.46 1.60
CA ILE A 222 19.47 -7.36 2.70
C ILE A 222 19.02 -8.81 2.44
N LYS A 223 18.04 -9.01 1.56
CA LYS A 223 17.41 -10.31 1.22
C LYS A 223 16.77 -11.01 2.44
N THR A 224 16.08 -10.26 3.28
CA THR A 224 15.38 -10.80 4.44
C THR A 224 13.92 -11.12 4.11
N LEU A 225 13.55 -12.39 4.15
CA LEU A 225 12.20 -12.87 3.84
C LEU A 225 11.44 -13.39 5.07
N LYS A 226 12.16 -13.76 6.13
CA LYS A 226 11.60 -14.31 7.36
C LYS A 226 12.13 -13.52 8.57
N LEU A 227 11.39 -13.56 9.68
CA LEU A 227 11.84 -12.96 10.95
C LEU A 227 13.19 -13.52 11.41
N THR A 228 13.40 -14.83 11.27
CA THR A 228 14.67 -15.50 11.62
C THR A 228 15.86 -15.00 10.80
N THR A 229 15.64 -14.58 9.56
CA THR A 229 16.70 -13.99 8.73
C THR A 229 16.93 -12.51 9.03
N MET A 230 16.01 -11.85 9.74
CA MET A 230 16.22 -10.49 10.23
C MET A 230 17.27 -10.41 11.33
N SER A 231 17.34 -11.39 12.24
CA SER A 231 18.38 -11.43 13.28
C SER A 231 19.81 -11.51 12.70
N THR A 232 19.96 -12.15 11.52
CA THR A 232 21.24 -12.23 10.81
C THR A 232 21.50 -11.01 9.90
N ALA A 233 20.56 -10.10 9.77
CA ALA A 233 20.69 -8.93 8.89
C ALA A 233 21.78 -7.96 9.36
N TRP A 234 21.92 -7.82 10.68
CA TRP A 234 22.92 -6.96 11.31
C TRP A 234 24.36 -7.38 10.95
N THR A 235 24.62 -8.68 10.82
CA THR A 235 25.94 -9.19 10.44
C THR A 235 26.29 -8.92 8.97
N LYS A 236 25.30 -8.61 8.13
CA LYS A 236 25.53 -8.34 6.70
C LYS A 236 25.86 -6.87 6.45
N ILE A 237 24.96 -5.96 6.79
CA ILE A 237 25.08 -4.52 6.53
C ILE A 237 24.46 -3.76 7.71
N PRO A 238 25.23 -3.42 8.76
CA PRO A 238 24.68 -2.81 9.98
C PRO A 238 24.06 -1.42 9.74
N SER A 239 24.61 -0.61 8.84
CA SER A 239 24.07 0.70 8.53
C SER A 239 22.67 0.64 7.91
N LEU A 240 22.44 -0.28 6.96
CA LEU A 240 21.13 -0.47 6.35
C LEU A 240 20.11 -1.08 7.32
N THR A 241 20.55 -1.92 8.24
CA THR A 241 19.63 -2.46 9.26
C THR A 241 19.22 -1.40 10.25
N ALA A 242 20.12 -0.52 10.67
CA ALA A 242 19.79 0.62 11.54
C ALA A 242 18.78 1.57 10.87
N THR A 243 18.98 1.92 9.61
CA THR A 243 18.04 2.76 8.86
C THR A 243 16.70 2.05 8.64
N LEU A 244 16.69 0.74 8.37
CA LEU A 244 15.46 -0.04 8.26
C LEU A 244 14.63 0.00 9.55
N MET A 245 15.29 -0.01 10.72
CA MET A 245 14.61 0.16 12.00
C MET A 245 13.91 1.50 12.11
N LEU A 246 14.60 2.58 11.81
CA LEU A 246 14.00 3.91 11.84
C LEU A 246 12.79 4.02 10.88
N MET A 247 12.87 3.39 9.71
CA MET A 247 11.75 3.38 8.77
C MET A 247 10.57 2.52 9.26
N LEU A 248 10.80 1.39 9.90
CA LEU A 248 9.73 0.59 10.51
C LEU A 248 9.04 1.35 11.65
N LEU A 249 9.81 2.07 12.47
CA LEU A 249 9.27 2.94 13.52
C LEU A 249 8.52 4.14 12.93
N SER A 250 8.93 4.65 11.76
CA SER A 250 8.18 5.69 11.06
C SER A 250 6.84 5.16 10.55
N LEU A 251 6.77 3.97 9.96
CA LEU A 251 5.48 3.35 9.59
C LEU A 251 4.59 3.09 10.81
N ALA A 252 5.18 2.74 11.96
CA ALA A 252 4.44 2.60 13.20
C ALA A 252 3.76 3.91 13.65
N GLY A 253 4.28 5.05 13.21
CA GLY A 253 3.74 6.37 13.51
C GLY A 253 4.20 6.92 14.85
N LEU A 254 5.49 6.74 15.22
CA LEU A 254 6.04 7.36 16.42
C LEU A 254 6.22 8.88 16.22
N PRO A 255 5.94 9.71 17.25
CA PRO A 255 5.87 11.17 17.15
C PRO A 255 7.08 11.87 16.51
N PRO A 256 8.34 11.44 16.70
CA PRO A 256 9.47 12.14 16.09
C PRO A 256 9.64 11.86 14.59
N LEU A 257 8.87 10.92 14.02
CA LEU A 257 9.04 10.44 12.65
C LEU A 257 7.86 10.83 11.74
N THR A 258 8.10 10.87 10.44
CA THR A 258 7.12 11.31 9.43
C THR A 258 5.81 10.55 9.45
N GLY A 259 5.81 9.28 9.83
CA GLY A 259 4.60 8.44 9.87
C GLY A 259 3.58 8.85 10.94
N PHE A 260 3.96 9.70 11.90
CA PHE A 260 3.02 10.29 12.85
C PHE A 260 2.10 11.31 12.17
N LEU A 261 2.62 12.06 11.22
CA LEU A 261 1.96 13.17 10.56
C LEU A 261 0.61 12.76 9.91
N PRO A 262 0.51 11.70 9.07
CA PRO A 262 -0.77 11.31 8.47
C PRO A 262 -1.80 10.89 9.53
N LYS A 263 -1.38 10.18 10.57
CA LYS A 263 -2.29 9.76 11.65
C LYS A 263 -2.85 10.95 12.43
N TRP A 264 -1.98 11.88 12.79
CA TRP A 264 -2.37 13.09 13.52
C TRP A 264 -3.36 13.95 12.74
N LEU A 265 -3.10 14.18 11.45
CA LEU A 265 -3.98 14.95 10.58
C LEU A 265 -5.35 14.30 10.40
N ILE A 266 -5.39 12.96 10.23
CA ILE A 266 -6.65 12.22 10.10
C ILE A 266 -7.46 12.35 11.39
N ILE A 267 -6.86 12.16 12.56
CA ILE A 267 -7.54 12.29 13.85
C ILE A 267 -8.06 13.73 14.02
N GLN A 268 -7.26 14.74 13.68
CA GLN A 268 -7.66 16.13 13.76
C GLN A 268 -8.86 16.45 12.86
N GLU A 269 -8.88 15.90 11.64
CA GLU A 269 -10.00 16.10 10.73
C GLU A 269 -11.27 15.38 11.20
N LEU A 270 -11.15 14.15 11.70
CA LEU A 270 -12.29 13.41 12.27
C LEU A 270 -12.86 14.10 13.51
N THR A 271 -12.05 14.72 14.34
CA THR A 271 -12.54 15.48 15.50
C THR A 271 -13.25 16.77 15.08
N LYS A 272 -12.82 17.44 14.01
CA LYS A 272 -13.53 18.59 13.43
C LYS A 272 -14.91 18.22 12.88
N GLN A 273 -15.05 16.98 12.40
CA GLN A 273 -16.32 16.45 11.87
C GLN A 273 -17.21 15.80 12.96
N GLU A 274 -16.89 16.03 14.24
CA GLU A 274 -17.60 15.49 15.41
C GLU A 274 -17.64 13.95 15.49
N MET A 275 -16.82 13.25 14.69
CA MET A 275 -16.71 11.79 14.65
C MET A 275 -15.72 11.28 15.71
N THR A 276 -15.86 11.70 16.95
CA THR A 276 -14.92 11.43 18.05
C THR A 276 -14.81 9.93 18.37
N LEU A 277 -15.92 9.19 18.32
CA LEU A 277 -15.95 7.75 18.59
C LEU A 277 -15.15 6.97 17.55
N THR A 278 -15.30 7.30 16.27
CA THR A 278 -14.52 6.64 15.20
C THR A 278 -13.03 6.99 15.29
N ALA A 279 -12.69 8.23 15.63
CA ALA A 279 -11.33 8.67 15.84
C ALA A 279 -10.64 7.89 16.99
N THR A 280 -11.33 7.70 18.12
CA THR A 280 -10.79 6.93 19.26
C THR A 280 -10.62 5.45 18.92
N ILE A 281 -11.59 4.82 18.24
CA ILE A 281 -11.49 3.43 17.81
C ILE A 281 -10.26 3.23 16.91
N ILE A 282 -10.09 4.04 15.89
CA ILE A 282 -8.97 3.90 14.95
C ILE A 282 -7.63 4.19 15.63
N ALA A 283 -7.56 5.14 16.54
CA ALA A 283 -6.35 5.41 17.32
C ALA A 283 -5.94 4.18 18.14
N LEU A 284 -6.87 3.54 18.84
CA LEU A 284 -6.61 2.30 19.60
C LEU A 284 -6.18 1.15 18.67
N LEU A 285 -6.85 0.99 17.53
CA LEU A 285 -6.49 -0.05 16.55
C LEU A 285 -5.10 0.14 15.95
N SER A 286 -4.60 1.37 15.88
CA SER A 286 -3.24 1.65 15.41
C SER A 286 -2.15 1.02 16.31
N LEU A 287 -2.46 0.74 17.58
CA LEU A 287 -1.54 0.07 18.51
C LEU A 287 -1.24 -1.37 18.08
N LEU A 288 -2.18 -2.06 17.45
CA LEU A 288 -1.95 -3.39 16.88
C LEU A 288 -0.89 -3.34 15.78
N GLY A 289 -0.96 -2.31 14.92
CA GLY A 289 0.05 -2.06 13.91
C GLY A 289 1.43 -1.76 14.50
N LEU A 290 1.48 -0.93 15.52
CA LEU A 290 2.72 -0.61 16.24
C LEU A 290 3.39 -1.86 16.79
N PHE A 291 2.64 -2.80 17.36
CA PHE A 291 3.18 -4.01 17.95
C PHE A 291 3.97 -4.86 16.95
N PHE A 292 3.45 -5.14 15.77
CA PHE A 292 4.18 -5.97 14.82
C PHE A 292 5.41 -5.25 14.22
N TYR A 293 5.41 -3.93 14.11
CA TYR A 293 6.60 -3.18 13.72
C TYR A 293 7.67 -3.18 14.82
N LEU A 294 7.28 -3.02 16.07
CA LEU A 294 8.21 -3.17 17.21
C LEU A 294 8.79 -4.59 17.26
N ARG A 295 7.98 -5.60 17.02
CA ARG A 295 8.47 -6.98 16.96
C ARG A 295 9.53 -7.16 15.87
N LEU A 296 9.34 -6.59 14.67
CA LEU A 296 10.35 -6.58 13.62
C LEU A 296 11.62 -5.86 14.07
N ALA A 297 11.47 -4.70 14.70
CA ALA A 297 12.57 -3.92 15.21
C ALA A 297 13.37 -4.70 16.27
N TYR A 298 12.71 -5.31 17.24
CA TYR A 298 13.36 -6.12 18.28
C TYR A 298 14.08 -7.34 17.71
N CYS A 299 13.48 -8.04 16.76
CA CYS A 299 14.14 -9.18 16.11
C CYS A 299 15.44 -8.82 15.39
N ALA A 300 15.59 -7.59 14.96
CA ALA A 300 16.77 -7.17 14.24
C ALA A 300 17.85 -6.51 15.15
N THR A 301 17.46 -5.89 16.28
CA THR A 301 18.41 -5.15 17.15
C THR A 301 18.77 -5.88 18.43
N ILE A 302 17.80 -6.49 19.13
CA ILE A 302 18.01 -7.05 20.47
C ILE A 302 18.46 -8.51 20.39
N THR A 303 17.99 -9.26 19.39
CA THR A 303 18.46 -10.64 19.23
C THR A 303 19.93 -10.64 18.82
N LEU A 304 20.78 -11.16 19.70
CA LEU A 304 22.20 -11.35 19.39
C LEU A 304 22.34 -12.13 18.08
N PRO A 305 23.03 -11.57 17.09
CA PRO A 305 23.25 -12.29 15.83
C PRO A 305 24.06 -13.56 16.15
N PRO A 306 23.69 -14.71 15.55
CA PRO A 306 24.49 -15.92 15.71
C PRO A 306 25.92 -15.65 15.22
N ASN A 307 26.93 -16.12 15.96
CA ASN A 307 28.32 -16.05 15.55
C ASN A 307 28.51 -16.83 14.25
N SER A 308 28.42 -16.12 13.14
CA SER A 308 28.55 -16.69 11.80
C SER A 308 29.84 -16.19 11.16
N THR A 309 30.53 -17.06 10.40
CA THR A 309 31.72 -16.72 9.61
C THR A 309 31.45 -15.58 8.60
N ASN A 310 30.18 -15.28 8.32
CA ASN A 310 29.76 -14.16 7.46
C ASN A 310 30.14 -12.78 8.04
N TYR A 311 30.27 -12.65 9.35
CA TYR A 311 30.74 -11.41 9.99
C TYR A 311 32.16 -11.07 9.54
N MET A 312 33.03 -12.07 9.43
CA MET A 312 34.44 -11.91 8.98
C MET A 312 34.55 -11.47 7.50
N LYS A 313 33.51 -11.70 6.69
CA LYS A 313 33.48 -11.31 5.26
C LYS A 313 32.79 -9.95 5.01
N GLN A 314 32.47 -9.20 6.05
CA GLN A 314 31.76 -7.93 5.96
C GLN A 314 32.52 -6.89 5.10
N TRP A 315 33.83 -6.91 5.13
CA TRP A 315 34.70 -6.05 4.31
C TRP A 315 34.60 -6.33 2.79
N GLN A 316 34.14 -7.51 2.39
CA GLN A 316 33.95 -7.88 0.98
C GLN A 316 32.57 -7.43 0.43
N THR A 317 31.66 -7.01 1.30
CA THR A 317 30.29 -6.61 0.89
C THR A 317 30.22 -5.13 0.51
N SER A 318 31.13 -4.68 -0.37
CA SER A 318 31.14 -3.31 -0.92
C SER A 318 30.08 -3.09 -2.01
N LYS A 319 28.81 -3.45 -1.76
CA LYS A 319 27.73 -2.94 -2.59
C LYS A 319 27.44 -1.52 -2.15
N SER A 320 27.86 -0.56 -2.98
CA SER A 320 27.44 0.83 -2.84
C SER A 320 25.91 0.86 -2.75
N THR A 321 25.40 1.43 -1.66
CA THR A 321 23.96 1.72 -1.54
C THR A 321 23.60 2.66 -2.67
N SER A 322 22.59 2.33 -3.47
CA SER A 322 22.18 3.22 -4.55
C SER A 322 21.72 4.56 -3.96
N MET A 323 22.11 5.67 -4.58
CA MET A 323 21.68 7.02 -4.16
C MET A 323 20.16 7.10 -3.98
N THR A 324 19.39 6.36 -4.78
CA THR A 324 17.94 6.32 -4.68
C THR A 324 17.44 5.81 -3.32
N ILE A 325 18.11 4.82 -2.73
CA ILE A 325 17.74 4.29 -1.41
C ILE A 325 17.99 5.34 -0.34
N THR A 326 19.16 5.99 -0.36
CA THR A 326 19.50 7.00 0.65
C THR A 326 18.59 8.21 0.60
N THR A 327 18.23 8.70 -0.59
CA THR A 327 17.30 9.83 -0.73
C THR A 327 15.90 9.49 -0.20
N PHE A 328 15.38 8.31 -0.49
CA PHE A 328 14.08 7.90 0.06
C PHE A 328 14.12 7.66 1.58
N ILE A 329 15.25 7.17 2.12
CA ILE A 329 15.42 7.02 3.57
C ILE A 329 15.38 8.38 4.27
N THR A 330 16.15 9.36 3.79
CA THR A 330 16.20 10.70 4.40
C THR A 330 14.84 11.39 4.33
N LEU A 331 14.15 11.31 3.18
CA LEU A 331 12.81 11.86 3.04
C LEU A 331 11.81 11.16 3.97
N SER A 332 11.85 9.84 4.08
CA SER A 332 10.91 9.08 4.92
C SER A 332 11.12 9.26 6.42
N THR A 333 12.27 9.73 6.88
CA THR A 333 12.56 9.94 8.30
C THR A 333 12.48 11.39 8.72
N MET A 334 12.92 12.32 7.86
CA MET A 334 13.16 13.73 8.21
C MET A 334 12.16 14.73 7.59
N LEU A 335 11.08 14.28 6.98
CA LEU A 335 10.12 15.17 6.34
C LEU A 335 9.21 15.90 7.35
N LEU A 336 9.12 15.44 8.60
CA LEU A 336 8.23 16.03 9.61
C LEU A 336 8.51 17.53 9.87
N PRO A 337 9.76 18.03 9.98
CA PRO A 337 10.02 19.44 10.14
C PRO A 337 9.60 20.30 8.93
N LEU A 338 9.55 19.70 7.73
CA LEU A 338 9.13 20.37 6.49
C LEU A 338 7.61 20.36 6.30
N SER A 339 6.89 19.65 7.18
CA SER A 339 5.42 19.50 7.07
C SER A 339 4.65 20.83 7.05
N PRO A 340 5.01 21.90 7.80
CA PRO A 340 4.27 23.15 7.73
C PRO A 340 4.29 23.76 6.32
N MET A 341 5.40 23.63 5.59
CA MET A 341 5.50 24.15 4.22
C MET A 341 4.57 23.41 3.23
N ILE A 342 4.35 22.11 3.45
CA ILE A 342 3.46 21.31 2.60
C ILE A 342 2.00 21.74 2.79
N PHE A 343 1.62 22.15 4.01
CA PHE A 343 0.23 22.54 4.32
C PHE A 343 -0.09 23.99 3.91
N THR A 344 0.89 24.88 3.83
CA THR A 344 0.67 26.25 3.37
C THR A 344 0.40 26.32 1.86
N THR A 345 0.78 25.28 1.10
CA THR A 345 0.60 25.20 -0.36
C THR A 345 -0.64 24.37 -0.78
N SER A 346 -1.33 23.73 0.16
CA SER A 346 -2.54 22.91 -0.08
C SER A 346 -3.81 23.60 0.39
#